data_74db27215e3921869977bdbd03a45dcd
#
_entry.id   74db27215e3921869977bdbd03a45dcd
#
_cell.length_a   1.000
_cell.length_b   1.000
_cell.length_c   1.000
_cell.angle_alpha   90.00
_cell.angle_beta   90.00
_cell.angle_gamma   90.00
#
_symmetry.space_group_name_H-M   'P 1'
#
loop_
_entity.id
_entity.type
_entity.pdbx_description
1 polymer ?
#
loop_
_entity_poly.entity_id
_entity_poly.type
_entity_poly.pdbx_seq_one_letter_code
_entity_poly.pdbx_strand_id
1 'polypeptide(L)'
;MKYELFNIVLHSPMGPKKGTLKIFEADDVLSGIITILGYDNRFGGISVEDNKYAFFVKIRSPVGDIPCSVTGEIKDKRLIAVANTNKGVMKLTGTKIETDMEASLT
;
A
#
# COMPACT_ATOMS: atom_id res chain seq x y z
N MET A 1 -2.38 -15.92 10.39
CA MET A 1 -2.50 -14.70 9.60
C MET A 1 -1.34 -14.57 8.65
N LYS A 2 -1.62 -14.21 7.44
CA LYS A 2 -0.58 -14.01 6.43
C LYS A 2 -0.43 -12.53 6.14
N TYR A 3 0.79 -12.10 5.87
CA TYR A 3 0.98 -10.73 5.45
C TYR A 3 2.14 -10.61 4.48
N GLU A 4 2.14 -9.51 3.75
CA GLU A 4 3.23 -9.12 2.86
C GLU A 4 3.59 -7.68 3.18
N LEU A 5 4.87 -7.40 3.23
CA LEU A 5 5.36 -6.09 3.58
C LEU A 5 6.22 -5.54 2.45
N PHE A 6 5.94 -4.30 2.07
CA PHE A 6 6.65 -3.64 0.99
C PHE A 6 7.25 -2.34 1.48
N ASN A 7 8.44 -2.03 1.00
CA ASN A 7 8.94 -0.66 1.05
C ASN A 7 8.33 0.05 -0.15
N ILE A 8 7.74 1.20 0.06
CA ILE A 8 7.09 1.93 -1.03
C ILE A 8 7.63 3.33 -1.17
N VAL A 9 7.45 3.88 -2.36
CA VAL A 9 7.76 5.27 -2.64
C VAL A 9 6.57 5.86 -3.37
N LEU A 10 6.01 6.92 -2.81
CA LEU A 10 4.96 7.67 -3.46
C LEU A 10 5.62 8.85 -4.17
N HIS A 11 5.46 8.89 -5.49
CA HIS A 11 6.09 9.93 -6.30
C HIS A 11 5.15 11.12 -6.39
N SER A 12 5.26 12.00 -5.41
CA SER A 12 4.40 13.17 -5.32
C SER A 12 5.03 14.36 -6.03
N PRO A 13 4.23 15.41 -6.35
CA PRO A 13 4.78 16.61 -6.97
C PRO A 13 5.82 17.29 -6.10
N MET A 14 5.80 17.05 -4.79
CA MET A 14 6.76 17.64 -3.88
C MET A 14 7.99 16.76 -3.68
N GLY A 15 8.13 15.72 -4.51
CA GLY A 15 9.25 14.79 -4.41
C GLY A 15 8.83 13.44 -3.88
N PRO A 16 9.73 12.47 -3.93
CA PRO A 16 9.39 11.10 -3.48
C PRO A 16 9.22 11.05 -1.97
N LYS A 17 8.19 10.32 -1.54
CA LYS A 17 7.91 10.09 -0.13
C LYS A 17 8.01 8.60 0.14
N LYS A 18 8.86 8.21 1.05
CA LYS A 18 9.09 6.80 1.38
C LYS A 18 8.17 6.35 2.49
N GLY A 19 7.78 5.11 2.43
CA GLY A 19 6.94 4.53 3.47
C GLY A 19 6.92 3.02 3.37
N THR A 20 5.94 2.42 4.03
CA THR A 20 5.75 0.97 3.95
C THR A 20 4.29 0.67 3.70
N LEU A 21 4.05 -0.48 3.10
CA LEU A 21 2.70 -0.99 2.87
C LEU A 21 2.68 -2.41 3.39
N LYS A 22 1.76 -2.68 4.31
CA LYS A 22 1.55 -4.04 4.79
C LYS A 22 0.15 -4.47 4.33
N ILE A 23 0.07 -5.61 3.66
CA ILE A 23 -1.19 -6.21 3.26
C ILE A 23 -1.30 -7.52 4.02
N PHE A 24 -2.41 -7.73 4.71
CA PHE A 24 -2.57 -8.96 5.47
C PHE A 24 -3.96 -9.55 5.25
N GLU A 25 -4.01 -10.85 5.43
CA GLU A 25 -5.22 -11.63 5.22
C GLU A 25 -5.59 -12.32 6.52
N ALA A 26 -6.83 -12.15 6.94
CA ALA A 26 -7.38 -12.85 8.09
C ALA A 26 -8.82 -13.21 7.76
N ASP A 27 -9.16 -14.48 7.90
CA ASP A 27 -10.53 -14.96 7.64
C ASP A 27 -11.02 -14.58 6.25
N ASP A 28 -10.13 -14.73 5.25
CA ASP A 28 -10.43 -14.43 3.84
C ASP A 28 -10.73 -12.96 3.58
N VAL A 29 -10.36 -12.09 4.50
CA VAL A 29 -10.52 -10.66 4.31
C VAL A 29 -9.14 -10.04 4.18
N LEU A 30 -8.96 -9.24 3.12
CA LEU A 30 -7.71 -8.53 2.91
C LEU A 30 -7.84 -7.10 3.40
N SER A 31 -6.85 -6.67 4.15
CA SER A 31 -6.78 -5.30 4.62
C SER A 31 -5.34 -4.86 4.62
N GLY A 32 -5.08 -3.60 4.91
CA GLY A 32 -3.72 -3.10 4.85
C GLY A 32 -3.49 -1.90 5.72
N ILE A 33 -2.21 -1.55 5.81
CA ILE A 33 -1.75 -0.36 6.51
C ILE A 33 -0.67 0.26 5.66
N ILE A 34 -0.86 1.53 5.30
CA ILE A 34 0.19 2.31 4.65
C ILE A 34 0.74 3.26 5.70
N THR A 35 2.03 3.15 5.98
CA THR A 35 2.72 4.03 6.90
C THR A 35 3.56 4.99 6.08
N ILE A 36 3.18 6.25 6.07
CA ILE A 36 3.86 7.25 5.26
C ILE A 36 3.60 8.61 5.88
N LEU A 37 4.53 9.53 5.73
CA LEU A 37 4.42 10.89 6.24
C LEU A 37 4.22 10.93 7.76
N GLY A 38 4.69 9.89 8.45
CA GLY A 38 4.60 9.83 9.90
C GLY A 38 3.30 9.27 10.45
N TYR A 39 2.42 8.76 9.60
CA TYR A 39 1.12 8.24 10.04
C TYR A 39 0.89 6.83 9.53
N ASP A 40 0.18 6.05 10.32
CA ASP A 40 -0.31 4.75 9.91
C ASP A 40 -1.73 4.94 9.37
N ASN A 41 -1.97 4.51 8.15
CA ASN A 41 -3.28 4.65 7.52
C ASN A 41 -3.82 3.27 7.21
N ARG A 42 -4.88 2.88 7.92
CA ARG A 42 -5.47 1.56 7.77
C ARG A 42 -6.56 1.60 6.72
N PHE A 43 -6.70 0.51 6.00
CA PHE A 43 -7.75 0.39 5.00
C PHE A 43 -8.12 -1.06 4.83
N GLY A 44 -9.31 -1.29 4.28
CA GLY A 44 -9.81 -2.63 4.03
C GLY A 44 -10.38 -2.71 2.63
N GLY A 45 -11.10 -3.80 2.36
CA GLY A 45 -11.77 -3.94 1.08
C GLY A 45 -10.84 -4.02 -0.11
N ILE A 46 -9.69 -4.65 0.05
CA ILE A 46 -8.76 -4.78 -1.06
C ILE A 46 -9.32 -5.79 -2.04
N SER A 47 -9.45 -5.37 -3.30
CA SER A 47 -9.88 -6.23 -4.38
C SER A 47 -8.66 -6.78 -5.08
N VAL A 48 -8.61 -8.09 -5.27
CA VAL A 48 -7.49 -8.74 -5.93
C VAL A 48 -8.02 -9.61 -7.06
N GLU A 49 -7.43 -9.46 -8.25
CA GLU A 49 -7.75 -10.30 -9.38
C GLU A 49 -6.43 -10.59 -10.08
N ASP A 50 -6.02 -11.84 -10.09
CA ASP A 50 -4.71 -12.25 -10.56
C ASP A 50 -3.65 -11.52 -9.73
N ASN A 51 -2.81 -10.72 -10.33
CA ASN A 51 -1.80 -9.96 -9.62
C ASN A 51 -2.19 -8.50 -9.46
N LYS A 52 -3.45 -8.16 -9.75
CA LYS A 52 -3.89 -6.78 -9.75
C LYS A 52 -4.65 -6.48 -8.46
N TYR A 53 -4.29 -5.37 -7.85
CA TYR A 53 -4.85 -4.96 -6.57
C TYR A 53 -5.52 -3.60 -6.72
N ALA A 54 -6.63 -3.41 -6.03
CA ALA A 54 -7.32 -2.13 -6.01
C ALA A 54 -7.84 -1.88 -4.62
N PHE A 55 -7.62 -0.66 -4.12
CA PHE A 55 -8.14 -0.30 -2.81
C PHE A 55 -8.23 1.22 -2.68
N PHE A 56 -8.94 1.64 -1.64
CA PHE A 56 -9.06 3.05 -1.32
C PHE A 56 -8.49 3.28 0.06
N VAL A 57 -7.74 4.35 0.23
CA VAL A 57 -7.16 4.70 1.52
C VAL A 57 -7.09 6.22 1.63
N LYS A 58 -7.34 6.74 2.83
CA LYS A 58 -7.11 8.14 3.12
C LYS A 58 -5.75 8.26 3.76
N ILE A 59 -4.88 9.01 3.13
CA ILE A 59 -3.52 9.23 3.64
C ILE A 59 -3.52 10.51 4.47
N ARG A 60 -3.16 10.41 5.73
CA ARG A 60 -3.04 11.59 6.58
C ARG A 60 -1.78 12.34 6.25
N SER A 61 -1.86 13.65 6.29
CA SER A 61 -0.69 14.49 6.07
C SER A 61 -0.83 15.75 6.91
N PRO A 62 0.26 16.53 7.05
CA PRO A 62 0.19 17.80 7.80
C PRO A 62 -0.80 18.80 7.23
N VAL A 63 -1.17 18.63 5.95
CA VAL A 63 -2.11 19.57 5.32
C VAL A 63 -3.49 18.95 5.14
N GLY A 64 -3.78 17.87 5.84
CA GLY A 64 -5.08 17.23 5.78
C GLY A 64 -5.03 15.85 5.15
N ASP A 65 -6.20 15.21 5.11
CA ASP A 65 -6.29 13.87 4.56
C ASP A 65 -6.35 13.91 3.05
N ILE A 66 -5.67 12.98 2.42
CA ILE A 66 -5.63 12.87 0.97
C ILE A 66 -6.29 11.56 0.59
N PRO A 67 -7.49 11.60 0.01
CA PRO A 67 -8.15 10.37 -0.42
C PRO A 67 -7.45 9.82 -1.66
N CYS A 68 -7.13 8.53 -1.65
CA CYS A 68 -6.39 7.89 -2.72
C CYS A 68 -7.10 6.63 -3.16
N SER A 69 -7.37 6.53 -4.47
CA SER A 69 -7.81 5.28 -5.07
C SER A 69 -6.58 4.68 -5.73
N VAL A 70 -6.16 3.52 -5.25
CA VAL A 70 -4.92 2.90 -5.70
C VAL A 70 -5.24 1.66 -6.51
N THR A 71 -4.64 1.57 -7.69
CA THR A 71 -4.70 0.36 -8.50
C THR A 71 -3.29 0.01 -8.90
N GLY A 72 -2.95 -1.25 -8.83
CA GLY A 72 -1.60 -1.65 -9.15
C GLY A 72 -1.45 -3.13 -9.36
N GLU A 73 -0.23 -3.52 -9.61
CA GLU A 73 0.08 -4.89 -9.90
C GLU A 73 1.34 -5.28 -9.12
N ILE A 74 1.34 -6.48 -8.58
CA ILE A 74 2.51 -7.02 -7.89
C ILE A 74 3.06 -8.15 -8.73
N LYS A 75 4.32 -8.03 -9.13
CA LYS A 75 4.97 -9.02 -9.95
C LYS A 75 6.44 -9.09 -9.58
N ASP A 76 6.94 -10.30 -9.34
CA ASP A 76 8.35 -10.51 -9.00
C ASP A 76 8.79 -9.64 -7.82
N LYS A 77 7.97 -9.58 -6.79
CA LYS A 77 8.25 -8.83 -5.57
C LYS A 77 8.28 -7.33 -5.78
N ARG A 78 7.73 -6.85 -6.89
CA ARG A 78 7.63 -5.43 -7.15
C ARG A 78 6.19 -5.01 -7.25
N LEU A 79 5.90 -3.87 -6.67
CA LEU A 79 4.59 -3.24 -6.77
C LEU A 79 4.72 -2.05 -7.69
N ILE A 80 3.87 -1.99 -8.70
CA ILE A 80 3.78 -0.82 -9.58
C ILE A 80 2.32 -0.42 -9.56
N ALA A 81 2.05 0.77 -9.08
CA ALA A 81 0.69 1.22 -8.86
C ALA A 81 0.53 2.69 -9.19
N VAL A 82 -0.72 3.09 -9.30
CA VAL A 82 -1.11 4.46 -9.55
C VAL A 82 -2.09 4.84 -8.45
N ALA A 83 -1.85 5.98 -7.83
CA ALA A 83 -2.74 6.53 -6.81
C ALA A 83 -3.45 7.73 -7.41
N ASN A 84 -4.77 7.63 -7.56
CA ASN A 84 -5.57 8.75 -8.02
C ASN A 84 -6.01 9.52 -6.78
N THR A 85 -5.61 10.76 -6.69
CA THR A 85 -5.89 11.59 -5.53
C THR A 85 -6.57 12.87 -5.95
N ASN A 86 -7.09 13.63 -4.98
CA ASN A 86 -7.67 14.93 -5.27
C ASN A 86 -6.61 15.97 -5.60
N LYS A 87 -5.33 15.60 -5.54
CA LYS A 87 -4.22 16.46 -5.94
C LYS A 87 -3.55 15.96 -7.20
N GLY A 88 -4.21 15.05 -7.92
CA GLY A 88 -3.69 14.51 -9.16
C GLY A 88 -3.31 13.06 -9.06
N VAL A 89 -2.74 12.55 -10.13
CA VAL A 89 -2.36 11.14 -10.24
C VAL A 89 -0.90 11.02 -9.84
N MET A 90 -0.60 10.08 -8.94
CA MET A 90 0.76 9.86 -8.46
C MET A 90 1.14 8.42 -8.68
N LYS A 91 2.40 8.18 -9.02
CA LYS A 91 2.91 6.83 -9.16
C LYS A 91 3.30 6.32 -7.78
N LEU A 92 3.01 5.06 -7.51
CA LEU A 92 3.39 4.39 -6.27
C LEU A 92 4.16 3.14 -6.66
N THR A 93 5.38 3.03 -6.19
CA THR A 93 6.20 1.85 -6.47
C THR A 93 6.63 1.21 -5.16
N GLY A 94 6.91 -0.08 -5.21
CA GLY A 94 7.32 -0.77 -4.00
C GLY A 94 8.13 -2.01 -4.27
N THR A 95 8.81 -2.47 -3.24
CA THR A 95 9.57 -3.70 -3.29
C THR A 95 9.20 -4.51 -2.06
N LYS A 96 8.84 -5.76 -2.29
CA LYS A 96 8.47 -6.66 -1.20
C LYS A 96 9.71 -7.00 -0.39
N ILE A 97 9.63 -6.82 0.90
CA ILE A 97 10.75 -7.08 1.78
C ILE A 97 10.49 -8.26 2.71
N GLU A 98 9.22 -8.61 2.92
CA GLU A 98 8.92 -9.67 3.84
C GLU A 98 7.53 -10.21 3.62
N THR A 99 7.34 -11.49 3.85
CA THR A 99 6.03 -12.11 3.82
C THR A 99 5.79 -12.76 5.15
N ASP A 100 4.63 -13.36 5.27
CA ASP A 100 4.25 -14.09 6.45
C ASP A 100 5.20 -15.20 6.70
N MET A 101 6.06 -15.00 7.58
CA MET A 101 6.97 -15.95 7.80
C MET A 101 6.80 -16.45 9.09
N GLU A 102 5.96 -16.22 9.62
CA GLU A 102 5.75 -16.56 10.81
C GLU A 102 5.79 -17.68 10.93
N ALA A 103 5.57 -17.92 10.05
CA ALA A 103 5.75 -19.09 10.05
C ALA A 103 6.99 -19.11 10.61
N SER A 104 7.43 -18.38 10.57
CA SER A 104 8.43 -18.43 10.98
C SER A 104 8.56 -18.06 12.17
N LEU A 105 8.41 -17.84 12.42
CA LEU A 105 8.71 -17.66 13.45
C LEU A 105 8.67 -18.33 14.22
N THR A 106 8.58 -18.62 14.09
CA THR A 106 8.69 -19.15 14.85
C THR A 106 9.13 -19.58 15.31
#